data_05a26a7a8060aff90e685120e91dbebe
#
_entry.id   05a26a7a8060aff90e685120e91dbebe
#
_cell.length_a   1.000
_cell.length_b   1.000
_cell.length_c   1.000
_cell.angle_alpha   90.00
_cell.angle_beta   90.00
_cell.angle_gamma   90.00
#
_symmetry.space_group_name_H-M   'P 1'
#
loop_
_entity.id
_entity.type
_entity.pdbx_description
1 polymer ?
#
loop_
_entity_poly.entity_id
_entity_poly.type
_entity_poly.pdbx_seq_one_letter_code
_entity_poly.pdbx_strand_id
1 'polypeptide(L)'
;MIEFAHPLPSRYADGKNNGTYNNRELGFPSILTTDDPKLGLFLHQLRTNIYADRSLVFIDGKILMTDKNWIRDHVHVMKAMRHWEYDLKSFLDFIIETQREDGQYYEMIKQLDDKHWSFVNEDCYVMYPKDNLALIRLELEADIEYLVVEGAVYLYKTTGDDEWLKKVLPKLEKGIDYITSDKKRWDKVHGLVKRPFTIDTWDFTPLPDSSTNRRIDPDSPMSIMHGDNSGVFQAMHQLAWLNRRLGNEGKAKCWEARAAILKENIFKYLWNGKFFIHQLHLNHQGIDDKERERLSLSNTYDINRGVTSVEESRAIIEEYMARRERTDCFAEWFSIDPPYPTFSHFKRGRYVNGAISPFTAGELAKAAFNNGYEEYGWDIVSRFMKLIERDGTAYFLYYPDSTPQPDGGPSAWGAAAFISAVDEGLAGICDVGVNYDEIFFSPKFPVTHYTELRYLTGYEVSHAMVDVRYILKDEGLRYDVYSPAKKITAHILLPKGKRPSALFIDGKSTPFSTAKVGNSLYLDADMIPSGGYVSIEILFGSIDQQK
;
A
#
# COMPACT_ATOMS: atom_id res chain seq x y z
N MET A 1 4.06 3.87 32.23
CA MET A 1 2.85 3.48 31.46
C MET A 1 2.65 4.60 30.44
N ILE A 2 2.71 4.27 29.17
CA ILE A 2 2.27 5.22 28.13
C ILE A 2 0.75 5.16 28.20
N GLU A 3 0.11 6.17 28.77
CA GLU A 3 -1.32 6.36 28.64
C GLU A 3 -1.60 6.62 27.17
N PHE A 4 -2.17 5.64 26.49
CA PHE A 4 -2.72 5.90 25.17
C PHE A 4 -3.85 6.91 25.33
N ALA A 5 -3.82 7.97 24.53
CA ALA A 5 -4.86 8.96 24.53
C ALA A 5 -6.21 8.29 24.38
N HIS A 6 -7.17 8.86 25.04
CA HIS A 6 -8.53 8.38 24.97
C HIS A 6 -8.99 8.42 23.51
N PRO A 7 -9.38 7.29 22.96
CA PRO A 7 -9.56 7.17 21.53
C PRO A 7 -10.83 7.81 20.98
N LEU A 8 -11.82 8.12 21.82
CA LEU A 8 -13.05 8.72 21.32
C LEU A 8 -12.87 10.20 20.99
N PRO A 9 -13.11 10.60 19.73
CA PRO A 9 -13.30 11.99 19.42
C PRO A 9 -14.39 12.59 20.32
N SER A 10 -14.23 13.83 20.74
CA SER A 10 -15.18 14.53 21.64
C SER A 10 -16.63 14.54 21.15
N ARG A 11 -16.85 14.40 19.83
CA ARG A 11 -18.20 14.29 19.24
C ARG A 11 -18.94 12.97 19.54
N TYR A 12 -18.22 11.95 19.98
CA TYR A 12 -18.80 10.65 20.37
C TYR A 12 -18.74 10.42 21.87
N ALA A 13 -18.01 11.24 22.60
CA ALA A 13 -17.98 11.24 24.03
C ALA A 13 -19.16 12.10 24.54
N ASP A 14 -19.63 11.81 25.72
CA ASP A 14 -20.67 12.56 26.46
C ASP A 14 -20.27 14.01 26.83
N GLY A 15 -19.52 14.68 25.99
CA GLY A 15 -19.03 16.05 26.17
C GLY A 15 -17.82 16.16 27.11
N LYS A 16 -17.30 15.06 27.60
CA LYS A 16 -16.08 15.03 28.41
C LYS A 16 -14.87 14.76 27.53
N ASN A 17 -14.06 15.74 27.39
CA ASN A 17 -12.85 15.69 26.60
C ASN A 17 -11.73 15.01 27.39
N ASN A 18 -11.70 13.69 27.38
CA ASN A 18 -10.80 12.89 28.18
C ASN A 18 -9.63 12.37 27.31
N GLY A 19 -8.46 12.94 27.47
CA GLY A 19 -7.22 12.32 27.01
C GLY A 19 -6.78 12.51 25.57
N THR A 20 -7.61 13.08 24.68
CA THR A 20 -7.21 13.43 23.30
C THR A 20 -6.11 14.52 23.29
N TYR A 21 -5.97 15.25 24.37
CA TYR A 21 -4.99 16.32 24.52
C TYR A 21 -3.56 15.82 24.69
N ASN A 22 -3.35 14.74 25.43
CA ASN A 22 -2.01 14.29 25.76
C ASN A 22 -1.19 13.89 24.54
N ASN A 23 -1.82 13.31 23.53
CA ASN A 23 -1.13 12.97 22.29
C ASN A 23 -0.87 14.20 21.39
N ARG A 24 -1.77 15.20 21.40
CA ARG A 24 -1.55 16.46 20.70
C ARG A 24 -0.47 17.30 21.36
N GLU A 25 -0.43 17.36 22.67
CA GLU A 25 0.61 18.05 23.45
C GLU A 25 1.99 17.42 23.22
N LEU A 26 2.04 16.11 23.01
CA LEU A 26 3.26 15.38 22.67
C LEU A 26 3.57 15.38 21.16
N GLY A 27 2.72 15.98 20.32
CA GLY A 27 2.87 16.03 18.88
C GLY A 27 2.54 14.71 18.16
N PHE A 28 1.90 13.75 18.84
CA PHE A 28 1.48 12.48 18.24
C PHE A 28 0.00 12.51 17.83
N PRO A 29 -0.35 11.88 16.68
CA PRO A 29 -1.74 11.79 16.27
C PRO A 29 -2.57 10.92 17.25
N SER A 30 -3.84 11.28 17.42
CA SER A 30 -4.79 10.56 18.27
C SER A 30 -5.46 9.37 17.57
N ILE A 31 -5.08 9.06 16.34
CA ILE A 31 -5.59 7.99 15.50
C ILE A 31 -4.55 6.89 15.25
N LEU A 32 -4.94 5.76 14.71
CA LEU A 32 -4.16 4.53 14.63
C LEU A 32 -3.69 4.10 16.01
N THR A 33 -4.64 4.03 16.94
CA THR A 33 -4.41 3.67 18.34
C THR A 33 -5.31 2.51 18.75
N THR A 34 -4.87 1.81 19.80
CA THR A 34 -5.60 0.67 20.39
C THR A 34 -5.35 0.67 21.88
N ASP A 35 -6.24 0.03 22.64
CA ASP A 35 -6.10 -0.20 24.07
C ASP A 35 -5.19 -1.38 24.41
N ASP A 36 -4.77 -2.20 23.41
CA ASP A 36 -3.72 -3.20 23.62
C ASP A 36 -2.32 -2.55 23.64
N PRO A 37 -1.56 -2.72 24.74
CA PRO A 37 -0.28 -2.04 24.90
C PRO A 37 0.79 -2.45 23.88
N LYS A 38 0.81 -3.72 23.44
CA LYS A 38 1.83 -4.22 22.49
C LYS A 38 1.56 -3.74 21.07
N LEU A 39 0.32 -3.91 20.61
CA LEU A 39 -0.08 -3.43 19.29
C LEU A 39 0.00 -1.90 19.23
N GLY A 40 -0.41 -1.21 20.32
CA GLY A 40 -0.32 0.24 20.40
C GLY A 40 1.12 0.75 20.37
N LEU A 41 2.05 0.12 21.10
CA LEU A 41 3.47 0.45 21.05
C LEU A 41 4.06 0.21 19.66
N PHE A 42 3.70 -0.90 19.03
CA PHE A 42 4.12 -1.20 17.66
C PHE A 42 3.68 -0.12 16.67
N LEU A 43 2.40 0.25 16.66
CA LEU A 43 1.88 1.32 15.81
C LEU A 43 2.57 2.66 16.09
N HIS A 44 2.84 2.96 17.36
CA HIS A 44 3.57 4.15 17.76
C HIS A 44 5.01 4.18 17.21
N GLN A 45 5.75 3.08 17.31
CA GLN A 45 7.10 2.96 16.77
C GLN A 45 7.12 3.12 15.25
N LEU A 46 6.16 2.52 14.52
CA LEU A 46 6.03 2.69 13.07
C LEU A 46 5.78 4.16 12.69
N ARG A 47 4.89 4.84 13.40
CA ARG A 47 4.66 6.28 13.19
C ARG A 47 5.91 7.11 13.45
N THR A 48 6.62 6.83 14.54
CA THR A 48 7.88 7.51 14.87
C THR A 48 8.91 7.34 13.75
N ASN A 49 8.99 6.16 13.17
CA ASN A 49 9.84 5.87 12.02
C ASN A 49 9.48 6.75 10.81
N ILE A 50 8.19 6.88 10.51
CA ILE A 50 7.71 7.72 9.41
C ILE A 50 8.01 9.20 9.67
N TYR A 51 7.80 9.68 10.88
CA TYR A 51 8.16 11.06 11.23
C TYR A 51 9.65 11.35 11.10
N ALA A 52 10.52 10.37 11.37
CA ALA A 52 11.98 10.52 11.27
C ALA A 52 12.45 10.69 9.82
N ASP A 53 11.74 10.14 8.83
CA ASP A 53 12.07 10.26 7.41
C ASP A 53 11.48 11.52 6.75
N ARG A 54 10.58 12.22 7.46
CA ARG A 54 9.94 13.44 6.97
C ARG A 54 10.95 14.57 6.77
N SER A 55 10.86 15.27 5.65
CA SER A 55 11.70 16.40 5.29
C SER A 55 10.88 17.60 4.84
N LEU A 56 11.39 18.80 5.07
CA LEU A 56 10.88 20.03 4.47
C LEU A 56 11.89 20.55 3.46
N VAL A 57 11.43 20.80 2.25
CA VAL A 57 12.24 21.30 1.13
C VAL A 57 11.77 22.67 0.71
N PHE A 58 12.71 23.60 0.58
CA PHE A 58 12.49 24.94 0.01
C PHE A 58 12.90 24.92 -1.45
N ILE A 59 11.96 25.13 -2.35
CA ILE A 59 12.22 25.13 -3.80
C ILE A 59 11.24 26.07 -4.51
N ASP A 60 11.75 26.95 -5.38
CA ASP A 60 10.96 27.88 -6.19
C ASP A 60 9.94 28.71 -5.36
N GLY A 61 10.38 29.18 -4.19
CA GLY A 61 9.55 29.96 -3.28
C GLY A 61 8.45 29.17 -2.54
N LYS A 62 8.45 27.84 -2.65
CA LYS A 62 7.49 26.94 -1.98
C LYS A 62 8.18 26.15 -0.87
N ILE A 63 7.40 25.77 0.15
CA ILE A 63 7.80 24.78 1.16
C ILE A 63 7.06 23.50 0.83
N LEU A 64 7.80 22.42 0.67
CA LEU A 64 7.25 21.09 0.37
C LEU A 64 7.53 20.15 1.55
N MET A 65 6.50 19.43 2.01
CA MET A 65 6.66 18.32 2.93
C MET A 65 6.87 17.03 2.12
N THR A 66 8.00 16.37 2.33
CA THR A 66 8.37 15.17 1.56
C THR A 66 8.78 14.01 2.48
N ASP A 67 8.73 12.79 1.95
CA ASP A 67 9.49 11.67 2.47
C ASP A 67 10.68 11.43 1.52
N LYS A 68 11.90 11.49 2.04
CA LYS A 68 13.18 11.30 1.33
C LYS A 68 13.36 12.07 0.01
N ASN A 69 12.50 13.05 -0.28
CA ASN A 69 12.51 13.86 -1.52
C ASN A 69 12.26 13.05 -2.81
N TRP A 70 11.69 11.84 -2.70
CA TRP A 70 11.33 10.97 -3.81
C TRP A 70 9.83 10.76 -3.83
N ILE A 71 9.17 10.99 -4.99
CA ILE A 71 7.72 10.81 -5.08
C ILE A 71 7.31 9.34 -4.88
N ARG A 72 8.13 8.38 -5.29
CA ARG A 72 7.90 6.95 -5.05
C ARG A 72 7.80 6.67 -3.56
N ASP A 73 8.84 7.01 -2.79
CA ASP A 73 8.87 6.81 -1.34
C ASP A 73 7.72 7.54 -0.68
N HIS A 74 7.52 8.82 -1.04
CA HIS A 74 6.46 9.65 -0.50
C HIS A 74 5.07 9.02 -0.69
N VAL A 75 4.72 8.56 -1.89
CA VAL A 75 3.40 7.98 -2.16
C VAL A 75 3.22 6.64 -1.43
N HIS A 76 4.24 5.78 -1.41
CA HIS A 76 4.16 4.55 -0.62
C HIS A 76 3.99 4.81 0.88
N VAL A 77 4.54 5.91 1.39
CA VAL A 77 4.36 6.32 2.80
C VAL A 77 3.02 7.02 3.01
N MET A 78 2.44 7.67 2.00
CA MET A 78 1.11 8.31 2.08
C MET A 78 0.01 7.33 2.50
N LYS A 79 0.12 6.03 2.22
CA LYS A 79 -0.85 5.02 2.71
C LYS A 79 -1.00 5.00 4.24
N ALA A 80 0.02 5.48 4.97
CA ALA A 80 -0.03 5.68 6.40
C ALA A 80 -0.14 7.16 6.79
N MET A 81 0.67 8.05 6.19
CA MET A 81 0.67 9.49 6.52
C MET A 81 -0.70 10.15 6.35
N ARG A 82 -1.53 9.69 5.42
CA ARG A 82 -2.89 10.20 5.20
C ARG A 82 -3.75 10.23 6.47
N HIS A 83 -3.41 9.43 7.47
CA HIS A 83 -4.18 9.37 8.70
C HIS A 83 -3.92 10.59 9.61
N TRP A 84 -2.72 11.19 9.58
CA TRP A 84 -2.33 12.26 10.51
C TRP A 84 -1.65 13.47 9.88
N GLU A 85 -1.11 13.34 8.65
CA GLU A 85 -0.35 14.43 8.04
C GLU A 85 -1.29 15.48 7.45
N TYR A 86 -1.07 16.76 7.86
CA TYR A 86 -1.87 17.87 7.38
C TYR A 86 -1.44 18.37 6.01
N ASP A 87 -0.17 18.19 5.66
CA ASP A 87 0.37 18.57 4.36
C ASP A 87 0.72 17.35 3.51
N LEU A 88 -0.30 16.67 3.02
CA LEU A 88 -0.14 15.64 1.98
C LEU A 88 -0.05 16.24 0.57
N LYS A 89 -0.25 17.56 0.45
CA LYS A 89 -0.56 18.21 -0.82
C LYS A 89 0.66 18.88 -1.46
N SER A 90 1.51 19.53 -0.68
CA SER A 90 2.54 20.44 -1.23
C SER A 90 3.50 19.78 -2.20
N PHE A 91 4.04 18.59 -1.86
CA PHE A 91 4.96 17.88 -2.75
C PHE A 91 4.24 17.27 -3.95
N LEU A 92 3.07 16.67 -3.73
CA LEU A 92 2.28 16.09 -4.82
C LEU A 92 1.86 17.16 -5.84
N ASP A 93 1.37 18.31 -5.38
CA ASP A 93 1.03 19.44 -6.25
C ASP A 93 2.24 19.94 -7.02
N PHE A 94 3.41 20.05 -6.38
CA PHE A 94 4.64 20.47 -7.05
C PHE A 94 5.02 19.52 -8.20
N ILE A 95 4.96 18.21 -7.98
CA ILE A 95 5.20 17.20 -9.02
C ILE A 95 4.16 17.30 -10.13
N ILE A 96 2.88 17.45 -9.80
CA ILE A 96 1.80 17.59 -10.79
C ILE A 96 1.94 18.90 -11.59
N GLU A 97 2.28 20.01 -10.93
CA GLU A 97 2.42 21.31 -11.58
C GLU A 97 3.60 21.34 -12.56
N THR A 98 4.69 20.66 -12.23
CA THR A 98 5.90 20.55 -13.07
C THR A 98 5.82 19.45 -14.12
N GLN A 99 4.67 18.81 -14.32
CA GLN A 99 4.47 17.80 -15.39
C GLN A 99 4.92 18.33 -16.75
N ARG A 100 5.69 17.50 -17.45
CA ARG A 100 6.20 17.81 -18.81
C ARG A 100 5.07 17.86 -19.84
N GLU A 101 5.35 18.48 -20.98
CA GLU A 101 4.39 18.60 -22.07
C GLU A 101 3.96 17.24 -22.66
N ASP A 102 4.82 16.24 -22.62
CA ASP A 102 4.52 14.88 -23.05
C ASP A 102 3.66 14.08 -22.06
N GLY A 103 3.51 14.55 -20.80
CA GLY A 103 2.77 13.90 -19.73
C GLY A 103 3.63 13.24 -18.67
N GLN A 104 4.95 13.14 -18.88
CA GLN A 104 5.89 12.59 -17.92
C GLN A 104 5.97 13.46 -16.67
N TYR A 105 6.11 12.83 -15.48
CA TYR A 105 6.41 13.53 -14.24
C TYR A 105 7.90 13.43 -13.90
N TYR A 106 8.38 14.42 -13.14
CA TYR A 106 9.64 14.30 -12.40
C TYR A 106 9.41 13.47 -11.14
N GLU A 107 10.48 12.92 -10.56
CA GLU A 107 10.34 11.95 -9.47
C GLU A 107 11.02 12.34 -8.18
N MET A 108 12.09 13.15 -8.23
CA MET A 108 12.87 13.47 -7.03
C MET A 108 13.52 14.85 -7.09
N ILE A 109 13.86 15.33 -5.88
CA ILE A 109 14.62 16.57 -5.69
C ILE A 109 16.01 16.21 -5.16
N LYS A 110 17.07 16.75 -5.78
CA LYS A 110 18.48 16.58 -5.41
C LYS A 110 19.20 17.91 -5.32
N GLN A 111 20.24 17.95 -4.48
CA GLN A 111 21.15 19.09 -4.43
C GLN A 111 22.05 19.13 -5.67
N LEU A 112 22.32 20.30 -6.21
CA LEU A 112 23.17 20.48 -7.38
C LEU A 112 24.64 20.13 -7.11
N ASP A 113 25.07 20.22 -5.86
CA ASP A 113 26.42 19.87 -5.40
C ASP A 113 26.53 18.44 -4.84
N ASP A 114 25.49 17.63 -4.98
CA ASP A 114 25.54 16.21 -4.60
C ASP A 114 26.57 15.48 -5.47
N LYS A 115 27.68 15.03 -4.85
CA LYS A 115 28.82 14.39 -5.53
C LYS A 115 28.48 13.04 -6.19
N HIS A 116 27.36 12.44 -5.81
CA HIS A 116 26.88 11.17 -6.37
C HIS A 116 26.06 11.37 -7.65
N TRP A 117 25.75 12.63 -8.03
CA TRP A 117 24.92 12.97 -9.17
C TRP A 117 25.69 13.80 -10.20
N SER A 118 25.65 13.37 -11.45
CA SER A 118 26.10 14.18 -12.58
C SER A 118 24.89 14.67 -13.36
N PHE A 119 24.75 15.99 -13.50
CA PHE A 119 23.70 16.64 -14.27
C PHE A 119 24.16 16.83 -15.72
N VAL A 120 24.47 15.72 -16.39
CA VAL A 120 24.99 15.74 -17.79
C VAL A 120 23.89 15.58 -18.85
N ASN A 121 22.64 15.41 -18.42
CA ASN A 121 21.53 15.01 -19.28
C ASN A 121 20.37 15.98 -19.14
N GLU A 122 20.40 17.07 -19.90
CA GLU A 122 19.50 18.23 -19.80
C GLU A 122 18.00 17.85 -19.94
N ASP A 123 17.69 16.73 -20.60
CA ASP A 123 16.31 16.29 -20.78
C ASP A 123 15.70 15.63 -19.52
N CYS A 124 16.53 15.27 -18.55
CA CYS A 124 16.11 14.50 -17.35
C CYS A 124 15.95 15.35 -16.11
N TYR A 125 16.24 16.65 -16.14
CA TYR A 125 16.17 17.51 -14.96
C TYR A 125 15.83 18.97 -15.25
N VAL A 126 15.31 19.65 -14.23
CA VAL A 126 15.14 21.12 -14.18
C VAL A 126 15.93 21.67 -13.01
N MET A 127 16.79 22.65 -13.28
CA MET A 127 17.62 23.28 -12.26
C MET A 127 16.90 24.45 -11.59
N TYR A 128 17.09 24.54 -10.28
CA TYR A 128 16.72 25.67 -9.43
C TYR A 128 17.97 26.23 -8.74
N PRO A 129 18.84 26.98 -9.47
CA PRO A 129 20.16 27.38 -8.98
C PRO A 129 20.11 28.28 -7.73
N LYS A 130 19.03 29.07 -7.56
CA LYS A 130 18.85 29.93 -6.38
C LYS A 130 18.66 29.13 -5.10
N ASP A 131 18.11 27.92 -5.22
CA ASP A 131 17.80 27.02 -4.11
C ASP A 131 18.86 25.93 -3.96
N ASN A 132 19.86 25.87 -4.85
CA ASN A 132 20.86 24.79 -4.98
C ASN A 132 20.23 23.42 -5.20
N LEU A 133 19.12 23.35 -5.97
CA LEU A 133 18.33 22.13 -6.17
C LEU A 133 18.10 21.84 -7.66
N ALA A 134 17.85 20.57 -7.95
CA ALA A 134 17.31 20.10 -9.22
C ALA A 134 16.15 19.14 -8.99
N LEU A 135 15.16 19.23 -9.88
CA LEU A 135 14.06 18.27 -10.00
C LEU A 135 14.43 17.28 -11.13
N ILE A 136 14.43 15.99 -10.84
CA ILE A 136 15.04 14.96 -11.70
C ILE A 136 14.01 13.92 -12.09
N ARG A 137 14.18 13.35 -13.29
CA ARG A 137 13.55 12.12 -13.77
C ARG A 137 14.61 11.11 -14.19
N LEU A 138 14.55 9.89 -13.64
CA LEU A 138 15.29 8.75 -14.18
C LEU A 138 14.43 8.07 -15.25
N GLU A 139 14.87 8.09 -16.50
CA GLU A 139 14.07 7.50 -17.58
C GLU A 139 13.88 5.99 -17.45
N LEU A 140 14.71 5.30 -16.66
CA LEU A 140 14.51 3.88 -16.43
C LEU A 140 13.25 3.56 -15.58
N GLU A 141 12.75 4.55 -14.82
CA GLU A 141 11.61 4.38 -13.95
C GLU A 141 10.28 4.39 -14.74
N ALA A 142 9.41 3.40 -14.49
CA ALA A 142 8.10 3.28 -15.17
C ALA A 142 6.92 3.30 -14.19
N ASP A 143 7.17 3.61 -12.93
CA ASP A 143 6.17 3.60 -11.86
C ASP A 143 5.67 4.99 -11.44
N ILE A 144 6.35 6.06 -11.81
CA ILE A 144 6.06 7.40 -11.31
C ILE A 144 4.65 7.87 -11.69
N GLU A 145 4.22 7.63 -12.92
CA GLU A 145 2.93 8.10 -13.43
C GLU A 145 1.76 7.49 -12.66
N TYR A 146 1.80 6.20 -12.39
CA TYR A 146 0.72 5.57 -11.63
C TYR A 146 0.78 5.88 -10.12
N LEU A 147 1.97 6.09 -9.57
CA LEU A 147 2.13 6.50 -8.17
C LEU A 147 1.58 7.90 -7.93
N VAL A 148 1.75 8.84 -8.86
CA VAL A 148 1.13 10.18 -8.75
C VAL A 148 -0.40 10.07 -8.72
N VAL A 149 -1.00 9.16 -9.50
CA VAL A 149 -2.45 8.90 -9.43
C VAL A 149 -2.83 8.31 -8.07
N GLU A 150 -2.07 7.34 -7.54
CA GLU A 150 -2.31 6.74 -6.23
C GLU A 150 -2.22 7.79 -5.11
N GLY A 151 -1.19 8.65 -5.14
CA GLY A 151 -1.05 9.76 -4.20
C GLY A 151 -2.22 10.74 -4.26
N ALA A 152 -2.70 11.04 -5.47
CA ALA A 152 -3.88 11.89 -5.65
C ALA A 152 -5.15 11.27 -5.06
N VAL A 153 -5.32 9.95 -5.15
CA VAL A 153 -6.44 9.23 -4.51
C VAL A 153 -6.33 9.30 -2.99
N TYR A 154 -5.16 9.10 -2.41
CA TYR A 154 -4.97 9.24 -0.96
C TYR A 154 -5.34 10.63 -0.48
N LEU A 155 -4.83 11.68 -1.14
CA LEU A 155 -5.16 13.07 -0.80
C LEU A 155 -6.66 13.37 -0.95
N TYR A 156 -7.27 12.96 -2.07
CA TYR A 156 -8.69 13.21 -2.31
C TYR A 156 -9.60 12.48 -1.29
N LYS A 157 -9.28 11.24 -0.92
CA LYS A 157 -10.03 10.50 0.11
C LYS A 157 -10.01 11.19 1.47
N THR A 158 -8.90 11.86 1.83
CA THR A 158 -8.77 12.54 3.11
C THR A 158 -9.39 13.93 3.15
N THR A 159 -9.51 14.60 2.00
CA THR A 159 -9.94 16.01 1.93
C THR A 159 -11.34 16.17 1.35
N GLY A 160 -11.71 15.37 0.35
CA GLY A 160 -12.92 15.54 -0.44
C GLY A 160 -12.92 16.83 -1.28
N ASP A 161 -11.74 17.35 -1.63
CA ASP A 161 -11.58 18.61 -2.36
C ASP A 161 -11.87 18.44 -3.86
N ASP A 162 -13.15 18.52 -4.24
CA ASP A 162 -13.60 18.40 -5.64
C ASP A 162 -13.00 19.47 -6.56
N GLU A 163 -12.73 20.68 -6.04
CA GLU A 163 -12.17 21.78 -6.85
C GLU A 163 -10.70 21.49 -7.17
N TRP A 164 -9.96 20.99 -6.20
CA TRP A 164 -8.60 20.50 -6.43
C TRP A 164 -8.59 19.33 -7.42
N LEU A 165 -9.48 18.35 -7.24
CA LEU A 165 -9.57 17.20 -8.13
C LEU A 165 -9.88 17.62 -9.58
N LYS A 166 -10.82 18.53 -9.81
CA LYS A 166 -11.14 19.07 -11.15
C LYS A 166 -9.90 19.68 -11.82
N LYS A 167 -9.05 20.36 -11.04
CA LYS A 167 -7.81 20.99 -11.55
C LYS A 167 -6.76 19.96 -11.95
N VAL A 168 -6.57 18.91 -11.14
CA VAL A 168 -5.44 17.96 -11.33
C VAL A 168 -5.79 16.76 -12.21
N LEU A 169 -7.05 16.33 -12.25
CA LEU A 169 -7.49 15.12 -12.97
C LEU A 169 -7.05 15.07 -14.45
N PRO A 170 -7.11 16.17 -15.25
CA PRO A 170 -6.59 16.14 -16.62
C PRO A 170 -5.09 15.83 -16.73
N LYS A 171 -4.31 16.26 -15.74
CA LYS A 171 -2.87 15.97 -15.68
C LYS A 171 -2.60 14.53 -15.27
N LEU A 172 -3.39 13.98 -14.35
CA LEU A 172 -3.33 12.57 -13.97
C LEU A 172 -3.64 11.65 -15.16
N GLU A 173 -4.71 11.95 -15.89
CA GLU A 173 -5.08 11.25 -17.13
C GLU A 173 -3.94 11.30 -18.16
N LYS A 174 -3.34 12.49 -18.35
CA LYS A 174 -2.23 12.70 -19.29
C LYS A 174 -0.98 11.89 -18.92
N GLY A 175 -0.68 11.70 -17.62
CA GLY A 175 0.42 10.85 -17.15
C GLY A 175 0.21 9.38 -17.55
N ILE A 176 -0.98 8.85 -17.36
CA ILE A 176 -1.31 7.46 -17.77
C ILE A 176 -1.37 7.31 -19.29
N ASP A 177 -1.82 8.33 -20.01
CA ASP A 177 -1.76 8.34 -21.48
C ASP A 177 -0.33 8.34 -21.99
N TYR A 178 0.58 9.10 -21.36
CA TYR A 178 2.03 9.07 -21.67
C TYR A 178 2.59 7.65 -21.54
N ILE A 179 2.47 7.02 -20.36
CA ILE A 179 3.10 5.73 -20.11
C ILE A 179 2.54 4.60 -20.98
N THR A 180 1.29 4.75 -21.46
CA THR A 180 0.61 3.77 -22.32
C THR A 180 0.64 4.09 -23.82
N SER A 181 1.41 5.10 -24.23
CA SER A 181 1.50 5.50 -25.66
C SER A 181 2.91 5.83 -26.11
N ASP A 182 3.78 6.33 -25.23
CA ASP A 182 5.15 6.72 -25.58
C ASP A 182 5.97 5.52 -26.05
N LYS A 183 6.74 5.71 -27.13
CA LYS A 183 7.54 4.63 -27.76
C LYS A 183 8.62 4.03 -26.86
N LYS A 184 9.12 4.78 -25.86
CA LYS A 184 10.08 4.28 -24.88
C LYS A 184 9.41 3.48 -23.76
N ARG A 185 8.10 3.68 -23.55
CA ARG A 185 7.32 3.12 -22.44
C ARG A 185 6.35 2.04 -22.84
N TRP A 186 5.78 2.11 -24.03
CA TRP A 186 4.74 1.19 -24.45
C TRP A 186 5.26 0.18 -25.48
N ASP A 187 5.10 -1.09 -25.20
CA ASP A 187 5.32 -2.16 -26.15
C ASP A 187 4.04 -2.53 -26.89
N LYS A 188 3.97 -2.13 -28.17
CA LYS A 188 2.76 -2.35 -28.99
C LYS A 188 2.48 -3.81 -29.30
N VAL A 189 3.51 -4.67 -29.27
CA VAL A 189 3.37 -6.11 -29.57
C VAL A 189 2.63 -6.82 -28.43
N HIS A 190 3.01 -6.51 -27.20
CA HIS A 190 2.41 -7.11 -26.01
C HIS A 190 1.26 -6.29 -25.45
N GLY A 191 1.12 -5.00 -25.80
CA GLY A 191 0.14 -4.08 -25.21
C GLY A 191 0.39 -3.87 -23.72
N LEU A 192 1.66 -3.70 -23.33
CA LEU A 192 2.14 -3.58 -21.96
C LEU A 192 3.20 -2.49 -21.84
N VAL A 193 3.32 -1.94 -20.62
CA VAL A 193 4.39 -1.01 -20.27
C VAL A 193 5.72 -1.74 -20.17
N LYS A 194 6.77 -1.13 -20.73
CA LYS A 194 8.14 -1.61 -20.70
C LYS A 194 9.07 -0.61 -20.03
N ARG A 195 10.19 -1.11 -19.55
CA ARG A 195 11.28 -0.34 -18.93
C ARG A 195 12.63 -0.99 -19.20
N PRO A 196 13.74 -0.31 -18.92
CA PRO A 196 15.06 -0.96 -18.89
C PRO A 196 15.08 -2.11 -17.86
N PHE A 197 15.91 -3.10 -18.14
CA PHE A 197 16.06 -4.27 -17.29
C PHE A 197 16.62 -3.90 -15.91
N THR A 198 15.79 -4.08 -14.87
CA THR A 198 16.13 -3.89 -13.45
C THR A 198 15.64 -5.10 -12.66
N ILE A 199 15.95 -5.19 -11.36
CA ILE A 199 15.19 -6.09 -10.49
C ILE A 199 13.90 -5.39 -10.09
N ASP A 200 12.77 -5.98 -10.47
CA ASP A 200 11.45 -5.44 -10.22
C ASP A 200 11.38 -3.92 -10.54
N THR A 201 10.74 -3.11 -9.73
CA THR A 201 10.58 -1.66 -9.94
C THR A 201 11.77 -0.81 -9.44
N TRP A 202 12.91 -1.44 -9.11
CA TRP A 202 14.10 -0.74 -8.64
C TRP A 202 14.80 0.06 -9.75
N ASP A 203 15.76 0.88 -9.35
CA ASP A 203 16.48 1.86 -10.16
C ASP A 203 17.91 1.44 -10.56
N PHE A 204 18.22 0.13 -10.47
CA PHE A 204 19.53 -0.43 -10.84
C PHE A 204 19.39 -1.38 -12.01
N THR A 205 20.30 -1.24 -13.00
CA THR A 205 20.45 -2.19 -14.11
C THR A 205 21.61 -3.15 -13.83
N PRO A 206 21.71 -4.28 -14.55
CA PRO A 206 22.85 -5.19 -14.41
C PRO A 206 24.17 -4.61 -14.93
N LEU A 207 24.13 -3.49 -15.65
CA LEU A 207 25.30 -2.84 -16.21
C LEU A 207 26.10 -2.14 -15.10
N PRO A 208 27.45 -2.26 -15.08
CA PRO A 208 28.28 -1.69 -14.03
C PRO A 208 28.34 -0.17 -14.01
N ASP A 209 28.04 0.48 -15.11
CA ASP A 209 28.14 1.93 -15.23
C ASP A 209 26.81 2.61 -14.90
N SER A 210 26.77 3.36 -13.79
CA SER A 210 25.60 4.12 -13.36
C SER A 210 25.24 5.30 -14.27
N SER A 211 26.13 5.77 -15.14
CA SER A 211 25.86 6.92 -16.02
C SER A 211 24.87 6.60 -17.12
N THR A 212 24.81 5.34 -17.56
CA THR A 212 23.89 4.86 -18.60
C THR A 212 22.51 4.52 -18.04
N ASN A 213 22.36 4.39 -16.73
CA ASN A 213 21.11 3.93 -16.08
C ASN A 213 20.01 5.00 -16.02
N ARG A 214 20.31 6.25 -16.34
CA ARG A 214 19.38 7.38 -16.19
C ARG A 214 18.58 7.66 -17.45
N ARG A 215 18.98 7.09 -18.58
CA ARG A 215 18.42 7.35 -19.89
C ARG A 215 18.13 6.06 -20.64
N ILE A 216 17.06 6.08 -21.44
CA ILE A 216 16.78 4.99 -22.37
C ILE A 216 17.40 5.33 -23.71
N ASP A 217 18.44 4.60 -24.06
CA ASP A 217 19.12 4.64 -25.34
C ASP A 217 18.65 3.51 -26.27
N PRO A 218 18.91 3.55 -27.58
CA PRO A 218 18.53 2.51 -28.53
C PRO A 218 19.02 1.10 -28.14
N ASP A 219 20.16 1.02 -27.47
CA ASP A 219 20.81 -0.24 -27.04
C ASP A 219 20.46 -0.65 -25.61
N SER A 220 19.64 0.14 -24.92
CA SER A 220 19.20 -0.20 -23.56
C SER A 220 18.49 -1.55 -23.54
N PRO A 221 18.87 -2.49 -22.64
CA PRO A 221 18.15 -3.74 -22.47
C PRO A 221 16.77 -3.47 -21.89
N MET A 222 15.73 -3.78 -22.65
CA MET A 222 14.33 -3.49 -22.29
C MET A 222 13.60 -4.76 -21.85
N SER A 223 12.75 -4.60 -20.86
CA SER A 223 11.90 -5.66 -20.30
C SER A 223 10.49 -5.16 -20.02
N ILE A 224 9.57 -6.10 -19.89
CA ILE A 224 8.21 -5.87 -19.38
C ILE A 224 8.13 -6.50 -17.99
N MET A 225 7.70 -5.72 -17.00
CA MET A 225 7.53 -6.16 -15.62
C MET A 225 6.07 -6.13 -15.19
N HIS A 226 5.66 -7.11 -14.38
CA HIS A 226 4.28 -7.18 -13.89
C HIS A 226 3.96 -6.04 -12.94
N GLY A 227 4.90 -5.62 -12.07
CA GLY A 227 4.68 -4.59 -11.07
C GLY A 227 4.33 -3.22 -11.68
N ASP A 228 5.03 -2.78 -12.74
CA ASP A 228 4.68 -1.55 -13.46
C ASP A 228 3.27 -1.65 -14.07
N ASN A 229 2.97 -2.79 -14.70
CA ASN A 229 1.71 -2.99 -15.39
C ASN A 229 0.52 -3.12 -14.43
N SER A 230 0.69 -3.77 -13.28
CA SER A 230 -0.34 -3.81 -12.23
C SER A 230 -0.58 -2.44 -11.60
N GLY A 231 0.47 -1.62 -11.45
CA GLY A 231 0.34 -0.24 -11.01
C GLY A 231 -0.48 0.61 -11.98
N VAL A 232 -0.21 0.48 -13.28
CA VAL A 232 -1.01 1.17 -14.31
C VAL A 232 -2.45 0.66 -14.36
N PHE A 233 -2.67 -0.64 -14.18
CA PHE A 233 -4.02 -1.22 -14.04
C PHE A 233 -4.78 -0.58 -12.88
N GLN A 234 -4.17 -0.51 -11.69
CA GLN A 234 -4.76 0.15 -10.53
C GLN A 234 -5.06 1.63 -10.81
N ALA A 235 -4.11 2.36 -11.41
CA ALA A 235 -4.29 3.78 -11.74
C ALA A 235 -5.46 4.00 -12.71
N MET A 236 -5.67 3.12 -13.69
CA MET A 236 -6.83 3.21 -14.59
C MET A 236 -8.15 3.04 -13.83
N HIS A 237 -8.24 2.11 -12.87
CA HIS A 237 -9.42 1.98 -12.00
C HIS A 237 -9.60 3.19 -11.07
N GLN A 238 -8.51 3.73 -10.55
CA GLN A 238 -8.52 4.95 -9.73
C GLN A 238 -8.99 6.16 -10.56
N LEU A 239 -8.52 6.33 -11.79
CA LEU A 239 -9.01 7.37 -12.72
C LEU A 239 -10.49 7.19 -13.05
N ALA A 240 -10.95 5.95 -13.22
CA ALA A 240 -12.37 5.67 -13.40
C ALA A 240 -13.18 6.12 -12.18
N TRP A 241 -12.73 5.78 -10.98
CA TRP A 241 -13.38 6.18 -9.73
C TRP A 241 -13.39 7.71 -9.57
N LEU A 242 -12.26 8.40 -9.78
CA LEU A 242 -12.15 9.86 -9.69
C LEU A 242 -13.08 10.55 -10.72
N ASN A 243 -13.17 10.04 -11.94
CA ASN A 243 -14.10 10.55 -12.95
C ASN A 243 -15.56 10.40 -12.51
N ARG A 244 -15.96 9.27 -11.89
CA ARG A 244 -17.32 9.09 -11.35
C ARG A 244 -17.63 10.08 -10.24
N ARG A 245 -16.65 10.37 -9.36
CA ARG A 245 -16.84 11.40 -8.31
C ARG A 245 -17.19 12.77 -8.89
N LEU A 246 -16.67 13.09 -10.08
CA LEU A 246 -16.97 14.33 -10.80
C LEU A 246 -18.13 14.19 -11.83
N GLY A 247 -18.84 13.07 -11.87
CA GLY A 247 -19.97 12.85 -12.79
C GLY A 247 -19.57 12.51 -14.24
N ASN A 248 -18.30 12.22 -14.52
CA ASN A 248 -17.77 11.90 -15.84
C ASN A 248 -17.88 10.41 -16.20
N GLU A 249 -19.07 9.83 -16.16
CA GLU A 249 -19.31 8.38 -16.33
C GLU A 249 -18.77 7.83 -17.66
N GLY A 250 -18.84 8.60 -18.75
CA GLY A 250 -18.28 8.19 -20.05
C GLY A 250 -16.78 7.95 -20.01
N LYS A 251 -16.03 8.85 -19.37
CA LYS A 251 -14.57 8.69 -19.18
C LYS A 251 -14.27 7.53 -18.23
N ALA A 252 -15.02 7.37 -17.15
CA ALA A 252 -14.86 6.26 -16.22
C ALA A 252 -14.94 4.92 -16.93
N LYS A 253 -15.96 4.70 -17.77
CA LYS A 253 -16.08 3.47 -18.58
C LYS A 253 -14.93 3.27 -19.57
N CYS A 254 -14.39 4.35 -20.16
CA CYS A 254 -13.21 4.24 -21.02
C CYS A 254 -11.97 3.74 -20.25
N TRP A 255 -11.74 4.25 -19.05
CA TRP A 255 -10.61 3.81 -18.21
C TRP A 255 -10.77 2.35 -17.78
N GLU A 256 -11.97 1.91 -17.40
CA GLU A 256 -12.24 0.50 -17.05
C GLU A 256 -12.02 -0.44 -18.23
N ALA A 257 -12.46 -0.04 -19.44
CA ALA A 257 -12.24 -0.85 -20.63
C ALA A 257 -10.73 -1.01 -20.95
N ARG A 258 -9.95 0.07 -20.79
CA ARG A 258 -8.49 0.02 -20.94
C ARG A 258 -7.85 -0.88 -19.89
N ALA A 259 -8.27 -0.78 -18.64
CA ALA A 259 -7.78 -1.63 -17.55
C ALA A 259 -8.05 -3.11 -17.82
N ALA A 260 -9.23 -3.46 -18.33
CA ALA A 260 -9.58 -4.85 -18.68
C ALA A 260 -8.63 -5.43 -19.73
N ILE A 261 -8.35 -4.68 -20.81
CA ILE A 261 -7.41 -5.11 -21.87
C ILE A 261 -6.00 -5.28 -21.29
N LEU A 262 -5.56 -4.34 -20.45
CA LEU A 262 -4.25 -4.40 -19.81
C LEU A 262 -4.13 -5.65 -18.93
N LYS A 263 -5.14 -5.96 -18.12
CA LYS A 263 -5.21 -7.16 -17.27
C LYS A 263 -5.09 -8.44 -18.11
N GLU A 264 -5.83 -8.56 -19.21
CA GLU A 264 -5.73 -9.72 -20.10
C GLU A 264 -4.30 -9.93 -20.61
N ASN A 265 -3.62 -8.84 -20.99
CA ASN A 265 -2.24 -8.91 -21.47
C ASN A 265 -1.24 -9.26 -20.35
N ILE A 266 -1.42 -8.72 -19.12
CA ILE A 266 -0.61 -9.09 -17.95
C ILE A 266 -0.67 -10.60 -17.73
N PHE A 267 -1.86 -11.18 -17.67
CA PHE A 267 -2.04 -12.62 -17.48
C PHE A 267 -1.48 -13.45 -18.63
N LYS A 268 -1.74 -13.03 -19.85
CA LYS A 268 -1.29 -13.75 -21.05
C LYS A 268 0.22 -13.91 -21.12
N TYR A 269 0.99 -12.88 -20.73
CA TYR A 269 2.42 -12.87 -20.95
C TYR A 269 3.25 -13.09 -19.70
N LEU A 270 2.72 -12.75 -18.51
CA LEU A 270 3.51 -12.72 -17.28
C LEU A 270 3.06 -13.75 -16.23
N TRP A 271 1.87 -14.34 -16.35
CA TRP A 271 1.38 -15.35 -15.40
C TRP A 271 1.94 -16.75 -15.72
N ASN A 272 2.55 -17.44 -14.74
CA ASN A 272 3.12 -18.77 -14.91
C ASN A 272 2.22 -19.92 -14.40
N GLY A 273 1.01 -19.59 -13.93
CA GLY A 273 0.08 -20.53 -13.31
C GLY A 273 0.04 -20.48 -11.79
N LYS A 274 1.00 -19.79 -11.14
CA LYS A 274 1.08 -19.65 -9.67
C LYS A 274 1.32 -18.22 -9.24
N PHE A 275 2.15 -17.48 -9.98
CA PHE A 275 2.51 -16.10 -9.70
C PHE A 275 2.97 -15.41 -11.00
N PHE A 276 3.13 -14.08 -10.96
CA PHE A 276 3.69 -13.35 -12.09
C PHE A 276 5.20 -13.50 -12.13
N ILE A 277 5.72 -13.97 -13.28
CA ILE A 277 7.16 -14.07 -13.52
C ILE A 277 7.82 -12.70 -13.37
N HIS A 278 9.09 -12.69 -12.94
CA HIS A 278 9.80 -11.44 -12.68
C HIS A 278 9.71 -10.47 -13.86
N GLN A 279 10.02 -10.91 -15.07
CA GLN A 279 9.93 -10.08 -16.27
C GLN A 279 9.99 -10.87 -17.57
N LEU A 280 9.59 -10.20 -18.65
CA LEU A 280 9.75 -10.64 -20.02
C LEU A 280 10.81 -9.77 -20.71
N HIS A 281 11.93 -10.37 -21.12
CA HIS A 281 12.98 -9.67 -21.88
C HIS A 281 12.54 -9.43 -23.33
N LEU A 282 12.82 -8.22 -23.87
CA LEU A 282 12.37 -7.82 -25.21
C LEU A 282 13.48 -7.88 -26.25
N ASN A 283 14.60 -7.20 -26.01
CA ASN A 283 15.67 -7.00 -26.99
C ASN A 283 17.04 -7.50 -26.50
N HIS A 284 17.06 -8.29 -25.45
CA HIS A 284 18.28 -8.83 -24.85
C HIS A 284 18.01 -10.20 -24.24
N GLN A 285 19.07 -10.95 -23.96
CA GLN A 285 18.99 -12.15 -23.15
C GLN A 285 19.09 -11.77 -21.67
N GLY A 286 18.37 -12.51 -20.81
CA GLY A 286 18.52 -12.39 -19.37
C GLY A 286 19.92 -12.81 -18.89
N ILE A 287 20.20 -12.59 -17.60
CA ILE A 287 21.45 -13.04 -16.96
C ILE A 287 21.49 -14.57 -16.93
N ASP A 288 20.34 -15.19 -16.78
CA ASP A 288 20.12 -16.66 -16.80
C ASP A 288 18.68 -16.98 -17.26
N ASP A 289 18.31 -18.26 -17.29
CA ASP A 289 17.03 -18.78 -17.76
C ASP A 289 15.95 -18.90 -16.67
N LYS A 290 16.17 -18.32 -15.48
CA LYS A 290 15.31 -18.52 -14.28
C LYS A 290 14.21 -17.48 -14.10
N GLU A 291 13.95 -16.61 -15.05
CA GLU A 291 12.94 -15.53 -14.90
C GLU A 291 11.54 -16.08 -14.56
N ARG A 292 11.19 -17.25 -15.09
CA ARG A 292 9.89 -17.89 -14.82
C ARG A 292 9.77 -18.48 -13.40
N GLU A 293 10.90 -18.67 -12.71
CA GLU A 293 10.97 -19.20 -11.35
C GLU A 293 11.09 -18.09 -10.29
N ARG A 294 11.45 -16.86 -10.72
CA ARG A 294 11.68 -15.73 -9.84
C ARG A 294 10.38 -15.11 -9.39
N LEU A 295 10.18 -15.15 -8.08
CA LEU A 295 9.13 -14.43 -7.38
C LEU A 295 9.70 -13.09 -6.92
N SER A 296 9.23 -12.00 -7.49
CA SER A 296 9.65 -10.64 -7.11
C SER A 296 8.62 -9.98 -6.21
N LEU A 297 9.05 -8.94 -5.50
CA LEU A 297 8.28 -8.27 -4.46
C LEU A 297 6.92 -7.73 -4.94
N SER A 298 6.82 -7.27 -6.20
CA SER A 298 5.58 -6.72 -6.73
C SER A 298 4.43 -7.71 -6.82
N ASN A 299 4.67 -9.03 -6.71
CA ASN A 299 3.59 -10.01 -6.61
C ASN A 299 2.66 -9.74 -5.42
N THR A 300 3.18 -9.22 -4.30
CA THR A 300 2.36 -8.83 -3.14
C THR A 300 1.55 -7.56 -3.40
N TYR A 301 2.12 -6.62 -4.14
CA TYR A 301 1.43 -5.41 -4.60
C TYR A 301 0.34 -5.73 -5.63
N ASP A 302 0.57 -6.68 -6.54
CA ASP A 302 -0.39 -7.08 -7.57
C ASP A 302 -1.71 -7.57 -6.95
N ILE A 303 -1.62 -8.32 -5.85
CA ILE A 303 -2.79 -8.73 -5.07
C ILE A 303 -3.55 -7.50 -4.55
N ASN A 304 -2.85 -6.60 -3.85
CA ASN A 304 -3.45 -5.44 -3.20
C ASN A 304 -3.95 -4.38 -4.21
N ARG A 305 -3.41 -4.38 -5.43
CA ARG A 305 -3.86 -3.56 -6.57
C ARG A 305 -5.09 -4.14 -7.28
N GLY A 306 -5.51 -5.37 -6.93
CA GLY A 306 -6.71 -5.99 -7.44
C GLY A 306 -6.60 -6.55 -8.86
N VAL A 307 -5.38 -6.77 -9.36
CA VAL A 307 -5.21 -7.37 -10.69
C VAL A 307 -5.52 -8.88 -10.68
N THR A 308 -5.37 -9.54 -9.53
CA THR A 308 -5.64 -10.96 -9.32
C THR A 308 -7.07 -11.22 -8.84
N SER A 309 -7.62 -12.39 -9.15
CA SER A 309 -8.78 -12.97 -8.47
C SER A 309 -8.40 -13.49 -7.08
N VAL A 310 -9.37 -13.93 -6.29
CA VAL A 310 -9.11 -14.56 -4.98
C VAL A 310 -8.25 -15.82 -5.14
N GLU A 311 -8.53 -16.66 -6.13
CA GLU A 311 -7.80 -17.90 -6.42
C GLU A 311 -6.35 -17.63 -6.81
N GLU A 312 -6.11 -16.64 -7.66
CA GLU A 312 -4.78 -16.24 -8.10
C GLU A 312 -4.00 -15.58 -6.95
N SER A 313 -4.66 -14.74 -6.14
CA SER A 313 -4.09 -14.17 -4.92
C SER A 313 -3.63 -15.25 -3.95
N ARG A 314 -4.48 -16.26 -3.76
CA ARG A 314 -4.16 -17.41 -2.90
C ARG A 314 -2.97 -18.21 -3.43
N ALA A 315 -2.89 -18.43 -4.75
CA ALA A 315 -1.75 -19.13 -5.36
C ALA A 315 -0.42 -18.40 -5.12
N ILE A 316 -0.41 -17.06 -5.21
CA ILE A 316 0.77 -16.24 -4.88
C ILE A 316 1.13 -16.37 -3.40
N ILE A 317 0.16 -16.25 -2.49
CA ILE A 317 0.38 -16.36 -1.04
C ILE A 317 0.92 -17.75 -0.69
N GLU A 318 0.36 -18.80 -1.25
CA GLU A 318 0.81 -20.20 -1.08
C GLU A 318 2.26 -20.40 -1.56
N GLU A 319 2.67 -19.73 -2.63
CA GLU A 319 4.07 -19.77 -3.09
C GLU A 319 5.02 -19.10 -2.08
N TYR A 320 4.65 -17.98 -1.46
CA TYR A 320 5.44 -17.38 -0.35
C TYR A 320 5.53 -18.34 0.84
N MET A 321 4.42 -18.95 1.25
CA MET A 321 4.39 -19.95 2.33
C MET A 321 5.28 -21.16 2.00
N ALA A 322 5.21 -21.67 0.78
CA ALA A 322 6.04 -22.79 0.32
C ALA A 322 7.54 -22.43 0.29
N ARG A 323 7.89 -21.19 -0.04
CA ARG A 323 9.29 -20.72 0.02
C ARG A 323 9.78 -20.59 1.45
N ARG A 324 8.94 -20.16 2.39
CA ARG A 324 9.27 -20.15 3.82
C ARG A 324 9.73 -21.52 4.33
N GLU A 325 9.06 -22.60 3.92
CA GLU A 325 9.38 -23.97 4.36
C GLU A 325 10.74 -24.49 3.85
N ARG A 326 11.29 -23.88 2.80
CA ARG A 326 12.52 -24.36 2.13
C ARG A 326 13.67 -23.35 2.10
N THR A 327 13.49 -22.17 2.66
CA THR A 327 14.54 -21.13 2.71
C THR A 327 15.35 -21.20 4.00
N ASP A 328 16.64 -20.92 3.91
CA ASP A 328 17.52 -20.71 5.07
C ASP A 328 17.46 -19.26 5.59
N CYS A 329 16.69 -18.37 4.91
CA CYS A 329 16.48 -17.01 5.35
C CYS A 329 15.54 -16.97 6.57
N PHE A 330 15.69 -15.95 7.42
CA PHE A 330 14.82 -15.80 8.59
C PHE A 330 13.36 -15.52 8.24
N ALA A 331 13.10 -15.06 7.01
CA ALA A 331 11.76 -14.79 6.48
C ALA A 331 11.72 -14.91 4.96
N GLU A 332 10.51 -15.10 4.44
CA GLU A 332 10.18 -15.26 3.03
C GLU A 332 9.87 -13.94 2.30
N TRP A 333 10.16 -12.82 2.90
CA TRP A 333 9.82 -11.48 2.38
C TRP A 333 10.88 -10.95 1.41
N PHE A 334 11.19 -11.75 0.41
CA PHE A 334 12.26 -11.47 -0.54
C PHE A 334 11.99 -10.25 -1.42
N SER A 335 13.03 -9.45 -1.70
CA SER A 335 13.00 -8.52 -2.82
C SER A 335 12.86 -9.28 -4.15
N ILE A 336 13.58 -10.41 -4.28
CA ILE A 336 13.46 -11.40 -5.36
C ILE A 336 13.97 -12.76 -4.90
N ASP A 337 13.30 -13.85 -5.29
CA ASP A 337 13.74 -15.22 -5.02
C ASP A 337 13.42 -16.16 -6.22
N PRO A 338 14.37 -16.99 -6.71
CA PRO A 338 15.79 -16.99 -6.34
C PRO A 338 16.53 -15.73 -6.82
N PRO A 339 17.50 -15.23 -6.04
CA PRO A 339 18.28 -14.08 -6.47
C PRO A 339 19.22 -14.42 -7.63
N TYR A 340 19.64 -13.39 -8.37
CA TYR A 340 20.70 -13.55 -9.39
C TYR A 340 22.04 -13.89 -8.74
N PRO A 341 22.98 -14.54 -9.45
CA PRO A 341 24.36 -14.72 -8.96
C PRO A 341 25.01 -13.40 -8.54
N THR A 342 24.86 -12.39 -9.37
CA THR A 342 25.21 -10.98 -9.13
C THR A 342 24.29 -10.13 -9.98
N PHE A 343 23.86 -8.97 -9.48
CA PHE A 343 23.10 -7.98 -10.24
C PHE A 343 23.71 -6.60 -10.00
N SER A 344 24.18 -5.94 -11.05
CA SER A 344 25.07 -4.78 -10.90
C SER A 344 26.25 -5.13 -9.97
N HIS A 345 26.41 -4.45 -8.84
CA HIS A 345 27.39 -4.76 -7.80
C HIS A 345 26.82 -5.50 -6.59
N PHE A 346 25.51 -5.83 -6.62
CA PHE A 346 24.84 -6.50 -5.50
C PHE A 346 24.99 -8.02 -5.58
N LYS A 347 25.60 -8.60 -4.58
CA LYS A 347 25.65 -10.06 -4.36
C LYS A 347 24.30 -10.56 -3.85
N ARG A 348 24.11 -11.89 -3.88
CA ARG A 348 22.93 -12.55 -3.31
C ARG A 348 22.69 -12.14 -1.86
N GLY A 349 21.43 -11.87 -1.52
CA GLY A 349 21.01 -11.44 -0.18
C GLY A 349 21.27 -9.97 0.12
N ARG A 350 21.80 -9.20 -0.84
CA ARG A 350 22.08 -7.78 -0.62
C ARG A 350 21.21 -6.90 -1.50
N TYR A 351 20.59 -5.89 -0.86
CA TYR A 351 19.79 -4.83 -1.47
C TYR A 351 18.72 -5.42 -2.39
N VAL A 352 18.63 -4.94 -3.66
CA VAL A 352 17.65 -5.42 -4.64
C VAL A 352 17.73 -6.93 -4.92
N ASN A 353 18.90 -7.56 -4.69
CA ASN A 353 19.20 -8.92 -5.13
C ASN A 353 18.98 -9.97 -4.02
N GLY A 354 17.75 -10.10 -3.55
CA GLY A 354 17.35 -11.14 -2.60
C GLY A 354 17.47 -10.76 -1.13
N ALA A 355 17.50 -9.46 -0.80
CA ALA A 355 17.33 -9.01 0.58
C ALA A 355 15.91 -9.28 1.10
N ILE A 356 15.75 -9.32 2.41
CA ILE A 356 14.46 -9.45 3.07
C ILE A 356 13.88 -8.06 3.33
N SER A 357 12.65 -7.85 2.85
CA SER A 357 12.05 -6.53 2.74
C SER A 357 10.80 -6.38 3.61
N PRO A 358 10.79 -5.46 4.61
CA PRO A 358 9.61 -5.17 5.42
C PRO A 358 8.41 -4.64 4.63
N PHE A 359 8.62 -3.88 3.55
CA PHE A 359 7.49 -3.40 2.74
C PHE A 359 6.84 -4.54 1.95
N THR A 360 7.62 -5.52 1.45
CA THR A 360 7.06 -6.77 0.90
C THR A 360 6.27 -7.53 1.97
N ALA A 361 6.78 -7.61 3.20
CA ALA A 361 6.11 -8.27 4.32
C ALA A 361 4.77 -7.62 4.66
N GLY A 362 4.72 -6.30 4.77
CA GLY A 362 3.48 -5.58 5.06
C GLY A 362 2.41 -5.76 3.97
N GLU A 363 2.82 -5.68 2.70
CA GLU A 363 1.91 -5.95 1.57
C GLU A 363 1.43 -7.41 1.55
N LEU A 364 2.31 -8.38 1.85
CA LEU A 364 1.95 -9.80 1.95
C LEU A 364 0.99 -10.06 3.13
N ALA A 365 1.21 -9.43 4.28
CA ALA A 365 0.32 -9.55 5.42
C ALA A 365 -1.09 -9.04 5.10
N LYS A 366 -1.18 -7.85 4.46
CA LYS A 366 -2.45 -7.29 3.99
C LYS A 366 -3.14 -8.22 2.98
N ALA A 367 -2.40 -8.72 2.01
CA ALA A 367 -2.89 -9.68 1.03
C ALA A 367 -3.41 -10.96 1.71
N ALA A 368 -2.68 -11.50 2.68
CA ALA A 368 -3.06 -12.71 3.41
C ALA A 368 -4.35 -12.50 4.22
N PHE A 369 -4.48 -11.38 4.95
CA PHE A 369 -5.70 -11.02 5.66
C PHE A 369 -6.94 -10.99 4.77
N ASN A 370 -6.79 -10.54 3.53
CA ASN A 370 -7.92 -10.32 2.63
C ASN A 370 -8.24 -11.51 1.69
N ASN A 371 -7.45 -12.60 1.75
CA ASN A 371 -7.59 -13.75 0.85
C ASN A 371 -7.64 -15.11 1.54
N GLY A 372 -8.12 -15.18 2.80
CA GLY A 372 -8.37 -16.44 3.50
C GLY A 372 -7.13 -17.10 4.12
N TYR A 373 -6.08 -16.31 4.38
CA TYR A 373 -4.86 -16.70 5.10
C TYR A 373 -4.62 -15.79 6.30
N GLU A 374 -5.65 -15.47 7.04
CA GLU A 374 -5.67 -14.45 8.09
C GLU A 374 -4.70 -14.81 9.24
N GLU A 375 -4.59 -16.08 9.62
CA GLU A 375 -3.61 -16.57 10.61
C GLU A 375 -2.17 -16.31 10.13
N TYR A 376 -1.89 -16.49 8.83
CA TYR A 376 -0.59 -16.19 8.25
C TYR A 376 -0.31 -14.68 8.19
N GLY A 377 -1.32 -13.86 7.88
CA GLY A 377 -1.21 -12.40 7.96
C GLY A 377 -0.83 -11.94 9.37
N TRP A 378 -1.48 -12.49 10.40
CA TRP A 378 -1.16 -12.21 11.80
C TRP A 378 0.23 -12.72 12.22
N ASP A 379 0.66 -13.89 11.72
CA ASP A 379 2.02 -14.40 11.93
C ASP A 379 3.08 -13.43 11.37
N ILE A 380 2.89 -12.91 10.15
CA ILE A 380 3.81 -11.91 9.55
C ILE A 380 3.88 -10.66 10.42
N VAL A 381 2.74 -10.08 10.82
CA VAL A 381 2.69 -8.91 11.70
C VAL A 381 3.40 -9.20 13.02
N SER A 382 3.13 -10.35 13.64
CA SER A 382 3.74 -10.74 14.92
C SER A 382 5.26 -10.93 14.82
N ARG A 383 5.76 -11.46 13.72
CA ARG A 383 7.21 -11.58 13.45
C ARG A 383 7.85 -10.21 13.26
N PHE A 384 7.20 -9.31 12.58
CA PHE A 384 7.71 -7.95 12.41
C PHE A 384 7.65 -7.13 13.70
N MET A 385 6.63 -7.30 14.53
CA MET A 385 6.59 -6.71 15.88
C MET A 385 7.84 -7.08 16.71
N LYS A 386 8.28 -8.36 16.65
CA LYS A 386 9.51 -8.80 17.31
C LYS A 386 10.78 -8.16 16.74
N LEU A 387 10.82 -7.93 15.41
CA LEU A 387 11.94 -7.21 14.80
C LEU A 387 11.98 -5.74 15.27
N ILE A 388 10.83 -5.07 15.32
CA ILE A 388 10.73 -3.70 15.82
C ILE A 388 11.10 -3.62 17.31
N GLU A 389 10.67 -4.59 18.13
CA GLU A 389 11.05 -4.68 19.55
C GLU A 389 12.57 -4.84 19.71
N ARG A 390 13.23 -5.64 18.87
CA ARG A 390 14.67 -5.85 18.87
C ARG A 390 15.46 -4.61 18.39
N ASP A 391 15.03 -4.00 17.29
CA ASP A 391 15.80 -3.01 16.54
C ASP A 391 15.43 -1.56 16.89
N GLY A 392 14.28 -1.35 17.54
CA GLY A 392 13.75 -0.03 17.89
C GLY A 392 13.18 0.77 16.69
N THR A 393 13.32 0.24 15.46
CA THR A 393 12.91 0.92 14.21
C THR A 393 12.66 -0.09 13.10
N ALA A 394 11.95 0.32 12.04
CA ALA A 394 11.83 -0.43 10.80
C ALA A 394 13.01 -0.09 9.87
N TYR A 395 13.80 -1.08 9.51
CA TYR A 395 14.83 -0.93 8.48
C TYR A 395 14.25 -1.12 7.07
N PHE A 396 14.90 -0.53 6.08
CA PHE A 396 14.51 -0.69 4.69
C PHE A 396 14.64 -2.15 4.24
N LEU A 397 15.80 -2.76 4.53
CA LEU A 397 16.12 -4.14 4.16
C LEU A 397 16.91 -4.85 5.27
N TYR A 398 16.81 -6.18 5.26
CA TYR A 398 17.58 -7.07 6.12
C TYR A 398 18.38 -8.08 5.28
N TYR A 399 19.53 -8.50 5.82
CA TYR A 399 20.21 -9.69 5.31
C TYR A 399 19.42 -10.97 5.62
N PRO A 400 19.73 -12.10 4.94
CA PRO A 400 19.08 -13.39 5.22
C PRO A 400 19.12 -13.85 6.68
N ASP A 401 20.12 -13.43 7.44
CA ASP A 401 20.31 -13.76 8.87
C ASP A 401 19.57 -12.80 9.83
N SER A 402 18.71 -11.94 9.35
CA SER A 402 18.00 -10.89 10.08
C SER A 402 18.84 -9.67 10.54
N THR A 403 20.08 -9.56 10.12
CA THR A 403 20.89 -8.36 10.37
C THR A 403 20.39 -7.20 9.50
N PRO A 404 20.16 -5.99 10.06
CA PRO A 404 19.79 -4.83 9.25
C PRO A 404 20.86 -4.47 8.22
N GLN A 405 20.43 -4.14 6.99
CA GLN A 405 21.37 -3.66 5.99
C GLN A 405 21.63 -2.16 6.16
N PRO A 406 22.88 -1.69 5.93
CA PRO A 406 23.20 -0.26 5.99
C PRO A 406 22.57 0.52 4.83
N ASP A 407 22.34 -0.16 3.69
CA ASP A 407 21.76 0.46 2.51
C ASP A 407 20.29 0.81 2.77
N GLY A 408 19.93 2.08 2.63
CA GLY A 408 18.60 2.61 2.89
C GLY A 408 18.28 2.90 4.37
N GLY A 409 19.02 2.37 5.34
CA GLY A 409 18.88 2.62 6.77
C GLY A 409 17.47 2.32 7.33
N PRO A 410 17.05 3.02 8.40
CA PRO A 410 15.65 3.07 8.81
C PRO A 410 14.78 3.63 7.68
N SER A 411 13.57 3.08 7.51
CA SER A 411 12.70 3.45 6.39
C SER A 411 11.24 3.51 6.77
N ALA A 412 10.60 4.60 6.37
CA ALA A 412 9.16 4.81 6.49
C ALA A 412 8.33 3.86 5.62
N TRP A 413 8.84 3.39 4.49
CA TRP A 413 8.09 2.57 3.53
C TRP A 413 7.61 1.26 4.14
N GLY A 414 8.51 0.49 4.80
CA GLY A 414 8.13 -0.73 5.51
C GLY A 414 7.14 -0.45 6.66
N ALA A 415 7.38 0.62 7.42
CA ALA A 415 6.48 1.05 8.49
C ALA A 415 5.06 1.36 7.96
N ALA A 416 4.95 2.08 6.84
CA ALA A 416 3.67 2.41 6.23
C ALA A 416 2.93 1.16 5.69
N ALA A 417 3.65 0.20 5.11
CA ALA A 417 3.07 -1.06 4.65
C ALA A 417 2.46 -1.85 5.81
N PHE A 418 3.12 -1.90 6.98
CA PHE A 418 2.57 -2.58 8.17
C PHE A 418 1.41 -1.80 8.82
N ILE A 419 1.44 -0.47 8.82
CA ILE A 419 0.26 0.32 9.25
C ILE A 419 -0.94 -0.02 8.36
N SER A 420 -0.77 -0.05 7.04
CA SER A 420 -1.84 -0.45 6.12
C SER A 420 -2.29 -1.91 6.33
N ALA A 421 -1.37 -2.83 6.63
CA ALA A 421 -1.70 -4.22 6.93
C ALA A 421 -2.53 -4.36 8.23
N VAL A 422 -2.24 -3.55 9.25
CA VAL A 422 -3.02 -3.54 10.50
C VAL A 422 -4.35 -2.84 10.30
N ASP A 423 -4.38 -1.68 9.69
CA ASP A 423 -5.59 -0.86 9.53
C ASP A 423 -6.59 -1.48 8.53
N GLU A 424 -6.16 -1.67 7.28
CA GLU A 424 -7.02 -2.17 6.20
C GLU A 424 -7.05 -3.72 6.14
N GLY A 425 -6.04 -4.39 6.70
CA GLY A 425 -5.97 -5.85 6.76
C GLY A 425 -6.61 -6.41 8.04
N LEU A 426 -5.96 -6.26 9.20
CA LEU A 426 -6.39 -6.86 10.47
C LEU A 426 -7.66 -6.20 11.02
N ALA A 427 -7.65 -4.87 11.20
CA ALA A 427 -8.84 -4.12 11.63
C ALA A 427 -9.90 -4.08 10.52
N GLY A 428 -9.47 -4.21 9.27
CA GLY A 428 -10.34 -4.36 8.11
C GLY A 428 -11.21 -3.13 7.85
N ILE A 429 -10.70 -1.93 8.12
CA ILE A 429 -11.42 -0.66 7.96
C ILE A 429 -10.94 0.01 6.68
N CYS A 430 -11.69 -0.18 5.59
CA CYS A 430 -11.34 0.40 4.30
C CYS A 430 -12.30 1.54 3.93
N ASP A 431 -11.76 2.75 3.75
CA ASP A 431 -12.50 3.85 3.14
C ASP A 431 -12.68 3.58 1.64
N VAL A 432 -13.90 3.22 1.23
CA VAL A 432 -14.26 3.02 -0.18
C VAL A 432 -14.91 4.26 -0.79
N GLY A 433 -15.23 5.24 0.04
CA GLY A 433 -15.73 6.55 -0.34
C GLY A 433 -14.71 7.67 -0.12
N VAL A 434 -15.14 8.74 0.52
CA VAL A 434 -14.34 9.91 0.91
C VAL A 434 -14.63 10.23 2.37
N ASN A 435 -13.58 10.46 3.16
CA ASN A 435 -13.73 10.77 4.59
C ASN A 435 -14.54 9.69 5.36
N TYR A 436 -14.36 8.42 4.97
CA TYR A 436 -15.11 7.28 5.53
C TYR A 436 -16.64 7.43 5.41
N ASP A 437 -17.16 8.16 4.42
CA ASP A 437 -18.62 8.23 4.19
C ASP A 437 -19.20 6.90 3.69
N GLU A 438 -18.36 6.03 3.12
CA GLU A 438 -18.66 4.63 2.82
C GLU A 438 -17.50 3.74 3.29
N ILE A 439 -17.81 2.70 4.08
CA ILE A 439 -16.81 1.80 4.66
C ILE A 439 -17.06 0.37 4.18
N PHE A 440 -16.00 -0.30 3.69
CA PHE A 440 -15.92 -1.75 3.67
C PHE A 440 -15.28 -2.21 4.98
N PHE A 441 -16.05 -2.94 5.80
CA PHE A 441 -15.67 -3.37 7.14
C PHE A 441 -15.46 -4.88 7.18
N SER A 442 -14.21 -5.29 7.24
CA SER A 442 -13.83 -6.71 7.18
C SER A 442 -12.78 -7.06 8.24
N PRO A 443 -13.16 -7.00 9.55
CA PRO A 443 -12.22 -7.22 10.64
C PRO A 443 -11.80 -8.69 10.76
N LYS A 444 -10.53 -8.94 11.13
CA LYS A 444 -9.91 -10.24 11.30
C LYS A 444 -9.42 -10.48 12.74
N PHE A 445 -9.89 -9.74 13.73
CA PHE A 445 -9.50 -9.92 15.14
C PHE A 445 -9.65 -11.35 15.69
N PRO A 446 -10.59 -12.19 15.22
CA PRO A 446 -10.69 -13.58 15.67
C PRO A 446 -9.43 -14.45 15.45
N VAL A 447 -8.47 -14.07 14.59
CA VAL A 447 -7.20 -14.82 14.44
C VAL A 447 -6.12 -14.39 15.44
N THR A 448 -6.40 -13.39 16.24
CA THR A 448 -5.52 -12.91 17.31
C THR A 448 -5.86 -13.58 18.63
N HIS A 449 -5.09 -13.28 19.67
CA HIS A 449 -5.40 -13.71 21.03
C HIS A 449 -6.36 -12.76 21.77
N TYR A 450 -6.78 -11.67 21.12
CA TYR A 450 -7.67 -10.70 21.75
C TYR A 450 -9.10 -11.23 21.85
N THR A 451 -9.70 -11.08 23.02
CA THR A 451 -11.14 -11.30 23.25
C THR A 451 -11.91 -9.99 23.40
N GLU A 452 -11.20 -8.91 23.67
CA GLU A 452 -11.70 -7.54 23.65
C GLU A 452 -10.59 -6.63 23.13
N LEU A 453 -10.94 -5.71 22.24
CA LEU A 453 -10.00 -4.73 21.68
C LEU A 453 -10.77 -3.50 21.23
N ARG A 454 -10.19 -2.33 21.46
CA ARG A 454 -10.65 -1.09 20.85
C ARG A 454 -9.60 -0.59 19.87
N TYR A 455 -10.02 -0.24 18.67
CA TYR A 455 -9.17 0.25 17.60
C TYR A 455 -9.74 1.54 17.02
N LEU A 456 -8.90 2.58 16.91
CA LEU A 456 -9.27 3.87 16.37
C LEU A 456 -8.41 4.20 15.16
N THR A 457 -9.07 4.52 14.04
CA THR A 457 -8.47 5.05 12.83
C THR A 457 -9.23 6.28 12.33
N GLY A 458 -8.75 6.90 11.24
CA GLY A 458 -9.43 8.05 10.64
C GLY A 458 -8.47 8.97 9.93
N TYR A 459 -8.94 10.19 9.61
CA TYR A 459 -8.14 11.25 9.01
C TYR A 459 -8.18 12.50 9.89
N GLU A 460 -7.02 12.89 10.45
CA GLU A 460 -6.93 14.11 11.28
C GLU A 460 -7.33 15.37 10.52
N VAL A 461 -6.95 15.47 9.25
CA VAL A 461 -7.23 16.64 8.39
C VAL A 461 -8.72 16.95 8.28
N SER A 462 -9.54 15.94 8.10
CA SER A 462 -11.00 16.10 7.95
C SER A 462 -11.78 15.79 9.24
N HIS A 463 -11.09 15.36 10.31
CA HIS A 463 -11.70 14.85 11.53
C HIS A 463 -12.68 13.69 11.31
N ALA A 464 -12.50 12.94 10.21
CA ALA A 464 -13.26 11.75 9.93
C ALA A 464 -12.66 10.56 10.69
N MET A 465 -13.34 10.12 11.75
CA MET A 465 -12.83 9.11 12.68
C MET A 465 -13.70 7.86 12.66
N VAL A 466 -13.07 6.69 12.76
CA VAL A 466 -13.71 5.39 12.91
C VAL A 466 -13.18 4.73 14.18
N ASP A 467 -14.07 4.41 15.09
CA ASP A 467 -13.77 3.81 16.38
C ASP A 467 -14.50 2.48 16.48
N VAL A 468 -13.76 1.41 16.63
CA VAL A 468 -14.28 0.05 16.66
C VAL A 468 -13.97 -0.59 18.00
N ARG A 469 -14.99 -1.08 18.68
CA ARG A 469 -14.85 -1.98 19.82
C ARG A 469 -15.21 -3.40 19.40
N TYR A 470 -14.31 -4.33 19.62
CA TYR A 470 -14.44 -5.76 19.36
C TYR A 470 -14.59 -6.51 20.67
N ILE A 471 -15.56 -7.45 20.74
CA ILE A 471 -15.77 -8.34 21.87
C ILE A 471 -16.09 -9.74 21.35
N LEU A 472 -15.31 -10.73 21.78
CA LEU A 472 -15.54 -12.15 21.48
C LEU A 472 -15.86 -12.91 22.75
N LYS A 473 -16.96 -13.67 22.71
CA LYS A 473 -17.38 -14.60 23.76
C LYS A 473 -17.68 -15.97 23.14
N ASP A 474 -17.87 -16.97 24.00
CA ASP A 474 -18.17 -18.33 23.52
C ASP A 474 -19.48 -18.40 22.71
N GLU A 475 -20.48 -17.61 23.10
CA GLU A 475 -21.81 -17.55 22.50
C GLU A 475 -21.91 -16.60 21.28
N GLY A 476 -20.97 -15.69 21.12
CA GLY A 476 -21.10 -14.70 20.03
C GLY A 476 -19.93 -13.73 19.89
N LEU A 477 -20.07 -12.87 18.89
CA LEU A 477 -19.11 -11.85 18.49
C LEU A 477 -19.84 -10.52 18.35
N ARG A 478 -19.27 -9.44 18.90
CA ARG A 478 -19.84 -8.10 18.79
C ARG A 478 -18.82 -7.08 18.33
N TYR A 479 -19.29 -6.18 17.47
CA TYR A 479 -18.60 -4.95 17.10
C TYR A 479 -19.51 -3.75 17.40
N ASP A 480 -18.96 -2.75 18.09
CA ASP A 480 -19.57 -1.43 18.21
C ASP A 480 -18.73 -0.48 17.35
N VAL A 481 -19.36 0.15 16.35
CA VAL A 481 -18.66 0.99 15.36
C VAL A 481 -19.21 2.41 15.40
N TYR A 482 -18.36 3.38 15.70
CA TYR A 482 -18.64 4.81 15.57
C TYR A 482 -17.90 5.35 14.35
N SER A 483 -18.62 5.97 13.42
CA SER A 483 -18.04 6.46 12.17
C SER A 483 -18.91 7.52 11.50
N PRO A 484 -18.36 8.32 10.58
CA PRO A 484 -19.14 9.24 9.73
C PRO A 484 -19.87 8.51 8.60
N ALA A 485 -19.76 7.18 8.50
CA ALA A 485 -20.26 6.41 7.37
C ALA A 485 -21.77 6.54 7.21
N LYS A 486 -22.16 6.74 5.95
CA LYS A 486 -23.56 6.65 5.48
C LYS A 486 -23.93 5.23 5.12
N LYS A 487 -22.94 4.41 4.75
CA LYS A 487 -23.08 2.99 4.46
C LYS A 487 -21.87 2.22 4.96
N ILE A 488 -22.11 1.04 5.57
CA ILE A 488 -21.11 0.05 5.90
C ILE A 488 -21.47 -1.25 5.21
N THR A 489 -20.57 -1.76 4.36
CA THR A 489 -20.65 -3.11 3.81
C THR A 489 -19.74 -4.00 4.64
N ALA A 490 -20.33 -4.91 5.42
CA ALA A 490 -19.60 -5.76 6.33
C ALA A 490 -19.30 -7.14 5.71
N HIS A 491 -18.06 -7.61 5.92
CA HIS A 491 -17.55 -8.93 5.55
C HIS A 491 -16.75 -9.47 6.74
N ILE A 492 -17.45 -9.96 7.76
CA ILE A 492 -16.90 -10.20 9.10
C ILE A 492 -16.39 -11.63 9.21
N LEU A 493 -15.09 -11.79 9.51
CA LEU A 493 -14.48 -13.09 9.76
C LEU A 493 -15.10 -13.72 11.03
N LEU A 494 -15.54 -14.96 10.91
CA LEU A 494 -16.00 -15.75 12.04
C LEU A 494 -14.85 -16.56 12.67
N PRO A 495 -14.85 -16.76 14.00
CA PRO A 495 -13.86 -17.61 14.64
C PRO A 495 -13.89 -19.04 14.07
N LYS A 496 -12.73 -19.67 13.99
CA LYS A 496 -12.57 -21.03 13.45
C LYS A 496 -13.53 -22.03 14.10
N GLY A 497 -14.30 -22.73 13.27
CA GLY A 497 -15.28 -23.71 13.74
C GLY A 497 -16.62 -23.14 14.22
N LYS A 498 -16.77 -21.82 14.32
CA LYS A 498 -18.04 -21.18 14.65
C LYS A 498 -18.90 -20.95 13.42
N ARG A 499 -20.22 -21.05 13.57
CA ARG A 499 -21.20 -20.70 12.53
C ARG A 499 -22.20 -19.69 13.10
N PRO A 500 -22.62 -18.69 12.31
CA PRO A 500 -23.60 -17.72 12.77
C PRO A 500 -25.00 -18.37 12.83
N SER A 501 -25.74 -18.12 13.89
CA SER A 501 -27.14 -18.50 14.03
C SER A 501 -28.10 -17.31 13.92
N ALA A 502 -27.63 -16.12 14.30
CA ALA A 502 -28.39 -14.87 14.17
C ALA A 502 -27.45 -13.67 14.05
N LEU A 503 -27.94 -12.63 13.37
CA LEU A 503 -27.33 -11.30 13.31
C LEU A 503 -28.32 -10.28 13.87
N PHE A 504 -27.82 -9.41 14.75
CA PHE A 504 -28.56 -8.24 15.23
C PHE A 504 -27.79 -6.98 14.90
N ILE A 505 -28.46 -6.03 14.26
CA ILE A 505 -27.96 -4.67 14.01
C ILE A 505 -28.77 -3.71 14.88
N ASP A 506 -28.12 -3.00 15.80
CA ASP A 506 -28.76 -2.12 16.79
C ASP A 506 -29.88 -2.83 17.54
N GLY A 507 -29.66 -4.09 17.94
CA GLY A 507 -30.62 -4.95 18.65
C GLY A 507 -31.75 -5.48 17.79
N LYS A 508 -31.78 -5.21 16.47
CA LYS A 508 -32.81 -5.71 15.55
C LYS A 508 -32.29 -6.90 14.77
N SER A 509 -33.08 -8.00 14.78
CA SER A 509 -32.75 -9.17 13.93
C SER A 509 -32.67 -8.77 12.46
N THR A 510 -31.56 -9.10 11.84
CA THR A 510 -31.21 -8.67 10.47
C THR A 510 -30.86 -9.87 9.61
N PRO A 511 -31.34 -9.95 8.37
CA PRO A 511 -30.89 -10.96 7.42
C PRO A 511 -29.40 -10.83 7.12
N PHE A 512 -28.75 -11.95 6.89
CA PHE A 512 -27.33 -12.01 6.49
C PHE A 512 -27.10 -13.14 5.50
N SER A 513 -25.98 -13.09 4.81
CA SER A 513 -25.42 -14.21 4.05
C SER A 513 -24.07 -14.64 4.62
N THR A 514 -23.57 -15.76 4.15
CA THR A 514 -22.22 -16.21 4.50
C THR A 514 -21.42 -16.48 3.24
N ALA A 515 -20.14 -16.12 3.26
CA ALA A 515 -19.19 -16.39 2.21
C ALA A 515 -18.00 -17.21 2.72
N LYS A 516 -17.43 -18.03 1.85
CA LYS A 516 -16.19 -18.74 2.13
C LYS A 516 -15.06 -18.16 1.29
N VAL A 517 -13.94 -17.87 1.95
CA VAL A 517 -12.68 -17.54 1.30
C VAL A 517 -11.66 -18.58 1.76
N GLY A 518 -11.33 -19.54 0.91
CA GLY A 518 -10.55 -20.69 1.33
C GLY A 518 -11.22 -21.48 2.46
N ASN A 519 -10.55 -21.59 3.61
CA ASN A 519 -11.06 -22.26 4.79
C ASN A 519 -11.79 -21.32 5.77
N SER A 520 -11.75 -20.03 5.51
CA SER A 520 -12.36 -19.01 6.37
C SER A 520 -13.83 -18.80 6.03
N LEU A 521 -14.65 -18.59 7.04
CA LEU A 521 -16.07 -18.30 6.92
C LEU A 521 -16.32 -16.86 7.33
N TYR A 522 -17.02 -16.12 6.48
CA TYR A 522 -17.41 -14.74 6.71
C TYR A 522 -18.92 -14.59 6.79
N LEU A 523 -19.36 -13.59 7.51
CA LEU A 523 -20.74 -13.11 7.52
C LEU A 523 -20.83 -11.80 6.75
N ASP A 524 -21.73 -11.72 5.77
CA ASP A 524 -21.95 -10.56 4.93
C ASP A 524 -23.26 -9.87 5.27
N ALA A 525 -23.22 -8.55 5.42
CA ALA A 525 -24.38 -7.70 5.63
C ALA A 525 -24.08 -6.25 5.23
N ASP A 526 -25.10 -5.58 4.67
CA ASP A 526 -25.07 -4.12 4.47
C ASP A 526 -25.83 -3.42 5.60
N MET A 527 -25.33 -2.27 6.05
CA MET A 527 -25.96 -1.52 7.14
C MET A 527 -25.85 0.00 6.91
N ILE A 528 -26.82 0.71 7.44
CA ILE A 528 -26.89 2.18 7.41
C ILE A 528 -26.80 2.64 8.86
N PRO A 529 -25.65 3.21 9.31
CA PRO A 529 -25.48 3.70 10.67
C PRO A 529 -26.49 4.80 11.00
N SER A 530 -27.05 4.75 12.22
CA SER A 530 -27.94 5.78 12.74
C SER A 530 -27.18 6.71 13.68
N GLY A 531 -27.09 7.99 13.34
CA GLY A 531 -26.41 8.97 14.19
C GLY A 531 -24.89 8.72 14.37
N GLY A 532 -24.23 8.07 13.38
CA GLY A 532 -22.80 7.78 13.44
C GLY A 532 -22.42 6.55 14.29
N TYR A 533 -23.38 5.73 14.67
CA TYR A 533 -23.15 4.51 15.45
C TYR A 533 -23.88 3.31 14.85
N VAL A 534 -23.27 2.13 14.95
CA VAL A 534 -23.91 0.84 14.70
C VAL A 534 -23.34 -0.22 15.61
N SER A 535 -24.23 -1.05 16.21
CA SER A 535 -23.87 -2.25 16.94
C SER A 535 -24.16 -3.48 16.10
N ILE A 536 -23.17 -4.34 15.91
CA ILE A 536 -23.23 -5.58 15.14
C ILE A 536 -23.03 -6.73 16.13
N GLU A 537 -24.05 -7.55 16.36
CA GLU A 537 -23.97 -8.70 17.24
C GLU A 537 -24.27 -9.98 16.46
N ILE A 538 -23.34 -10.92 16.47
CA ILE A 538 -23.42 -12.20 15.79
C ILE A 538 -23.46 -13.29 16.85
N LEU A 539 -24.57 -14.03 16.92
CA LEU A 539 -24.68 -15.20 17.78
C LEU A 539 -24.21 -16.46 17.06
N PHE A 540 -23.54 -17.34 17.78
CA PHE A 540 -23.09 -18.62 17.25
C PHE A 540 -24.13 -19.72 17.52
N GLY A 541 -24.30 -20.62 16.55
CA GLY A 541 -25.14 -21.83 16.74
C GLY A 541 -24.43 -22.84 17.64
N SER A 542 -25.22 -23.60 18.44
CA SER A 542 -24.69 -24.73 19.16
C SER A 542 -24.21 -25.82 18.18
N ILE A 543 -23.07 -26.46 18.52
CA ILE A 543 -22.47 -27.53 17.71
C ILE A 543 -23.38 -28.76 17.57
N ASP A 544 -24.44 -28.89 18.42
CA ASP A 544 -25.29 -30.05 18.56
C ASP A 544 -26.52 -30.16 17.63
N GLN A 545 -26.72 -29.25 16.67
CA GLN A 545 -27.89 -29.29 15.77
C GLN A 545 -27.59 -29.75 14.34
N GLN A 546 -26.63 -30.64 14.14
CA GLN A 546 -26.48 -31.39 12.88
C GLN A 546 -26.17 -32.88 13.16
N LYS A 547 -27.23 -33.65 13.41
CA LYS A 547 -27.28 -35.07 13.09
C LYS A 547 -28.30 -35.31 11.98
#